data_907619b1a2224d2ed3c361c892c8ba67
#
_entry.id   907619b1a2224d2ed3c361c892c8ba67
#
_cell.length_a   1.000
_cell.length_b   1.000
_cell.length_c   1.000
_cell.angle_alpha   90.00
_cell.angle_beta   90.00
_cell.angle_gamma   90.00
#
_symmetry.space_group_name_H-M   'P 1'
#
loop_
_entity.id
_entity.type
_entity.pdbx_description
1 polymer ?
#
loop_
_entity_poly.entity_id
_entity_poly.type
_entity_poly.pdbx_seq_one_letter_code
_entity_poly.pdbx_strand_id
1 'polypeptide(L)'
;GSFYLDLYARKNKRGGAWMDEAISKYKINDEVTYPVAYLTCNFSEPINKNFSLLTHDEVITLFHEFGHGLHHLLTEINDYGVSGIQGVEWDAVELPSQFMENFCWEWSVVKNMTEHTETRKSMPKNLFNKLLKSKNFQSGMQTSRQVEFALFDIKLHSEYDPNSNNFLSLLDKVRDQVSVVRPPNWNRFPHSFSHIFAGGYAAGYYSYKWAEVLSADAYSLFEEMGILSSEAGNKFRKEILSRGGSRPAINSFIKFRGRKPNINALLKHHGLVR
;
A
#
# COMPACT_ATOMS: atom_id res chain seq x y z
N GLY A 1 -15.03 -10.55 11.28
CA GLY A 1 -13.92 -11.22 10.62
C GLY A 1 -12.78 -11.51 11.57
N SER A 2 -11.86 -12.30 11.11
CA SER A 2 -10.64 -12.68 11.85
C SER A 2 -9.43 -12.53 10.95
N PHE A 3 -8.26 -12.36 11.54
CA PHE A 3 -7.01 -12.33 10.78
C PHE A 3 -5.87 -13.02 11.52
N TYR A 4 -4.88 -13.45 10.76
CA TYR A 4 -3.65 -14.05 11.26
C TYR A 4 -2.47 -13.19 10.83
N LEU A 5 -1.51 -12.99 11.74
CA LEU A 5 -0.29 -12.25 11.51
C LEU A 5 0.89 -13.23 11.38
N ASP A 6 1.54 -13.23 10.23
CA ASP A 6 2.80 -13.94 9.98
C ASP A 6 3.89 -12.92 9.66
N LEU A 7 4.47 -12.32 10.71
CA LEU A 7 5.29 -11.11 10.59
C LEU A 7 6.76 -11.37 10.26
N TYR A 8 7.32 -12.52 10.67
CA TYR A 8 8.76 -12.72 10.66
C TYR A 8 9.25 -13.55 9.48
N ALA A 9 10.44 -13.20 8.99
CA ALA A 9 11.15 -13.99 7.99
C ALA A 9 11.54 -15.36 8.57
N ARG A 10 11.57 -16.38 7.74
CA ARG A 10 12.10 -17.72 8.10
C ARG A 10 12.55 -18.46 6.85
N LYS A 11 13.28 -19.53 7.03
CA LYS A 11 13.73 -20.39 5.93
C LYS A 11 12.54 -20.85 5.08
N ASN A 12 12.67 -20.76 3.76
CA ASN A 12 11.65 -21.14 2.77
C ASN A 12 10.38 -20.26 2.72
N LYS A 13 10.30 -19.18 3.50
CA LYS A 13 9.23 -18.20 3.36
C LYS A 13 9.52 -17.29 2.16
N ARG A 14 8.51 -17.06 1.33
CA ARG A 14 8.60 -16.06 0.23
C ARG A 14 8.87 -14.67 0.81
N GLY A 15 9.80 -13.94 0.20
CA GLY A 15 10.11 -12.55 0.59
C GLY A 15 9.01 -11.57 0.16
N GLY A 16 9.07 -10.36 0.72
CA GLY A 16 8.07 -9.32 0.54
C GLY A 16 7.02 -9.30 1.65
N ALA A 17 5.99 -8.48 1.47
CA ALA A 17 4.81 -8.45 2.33
C ALA A 17 3.57 -8.52 1.46
N TRP A 18 2.49 -9.08 1.98
CA TRP A 18 1.21 -9.16 1.29
C TRP A 18 0.08 -9.53 2.26
N MET A 19 -1.11 -9.07 1.95
CA MET A 19 -2.34 -9.62 2.50
C MET A 19 -2.86 -10.69 1.55
N ASP A 20 -3.35 -11.79 2.11
CA ASP A 20 -4.03 -12.85 1.37
C ASP A 20 -5.38 -13.16 2.01
N GLU A 21 -6.36 -13.50 1.20
CA GLU A 21 -7.65 -13.91 1.72
C GLU A 21 -7.67 -15.42 2.00
N ALA A 22 -8.10 -15.78 3.20
CA ALA A 22 -8.40 -17.18 3.51
C ALA A 22 -9.87 -17.50 3.27
N ILE A 23 -10.74 -16.58 3.64
CA ILE A 23 -12.20 -16.71 3.48
C ILE A 23 -12.75 -15.32 3.16
N SER A 24 -13.49 -15.20 2.05
CA SER A 24 -14.30 -14.01 1.77
C SER A 24 -15.65 -14.10 2.47
N LYS A 25 -16.24 -12.96 2.80
CA LYS A 25 -17.59 -12.93 3.35
C LYS A 25 -18.62 -13.32 2.29
N TYR A 26 -19.54 -14.17 2.68
CA TYR A 26 -20.73 -14.48 1.86
C TYR A 26 -21.90 -14.87 2.75
N LYS A 27 -23.11 -14.85 2.18
CA LYS A 27 -24.31 -15.33 2.82
C LYS A 27 -25.01 -16.36 1.94
N ILE A 28 -25.33 -17.54 2.52
CA ILE A 28 -26.16 -18.56 1.89
C ILE A 28 -27.39 -18.74 2.80
N ASN A 29 -28.58 -18.54 2.25
CA ASN A 29 -29.81 -18.47 3.01
C ASN A 29 -29.68 -17.42 4.15
N ASP A 30 -29.80 -17.83 5.41
CA ASP A 30 -29.64 -16.97 6.56
C ASP A 30 -28.30 -17.12 7.29
N GLU A 31 -27.42 -17.99 6.80
CA GLU A 31 -26.10 -18.21 7.37
C GLU A 31 -25.06 -17.29 6.73
N VAL A 32 -24.33 -16.55 7.57
CA VAL A 32 -23.27 -15.64 7.17
C VAL A 32 -21.90 -16.24 7.50
N THR A 33 -21.07 -16.41 6.48
CA THR A 33 -19.65 -16.72 6.65
C THR A 33 -18.87 -15.42 6.73
N TYR A 34 -18.10 -15.24 7.81
CA TYR A 34 -17.31 -14.05 8.04
C TYR A 34 -15.93 -14.14 7.39
N PRO A 35 -15.37 -13.01 6.95
CA PRO A 35 -14.08 -12.98 6.27
C PRO A 35 -12.91 -13.31 7.20
N VAL A 36 -11.89 -13.95 6.62
CA VAL A 36 -10.61 -14.26 7.28
C VAL A 36 -9.47 -13.83 6.37
N ALA A 37 -8.50 -13.11 6.91
CA ALA A 37 -7.33 -12.61 6.22
C ALA A 37 -6.03 -13.15 6.82
N TYR A 38 -5.01 -13.33 5.96
CA TYR A 38 -3.61 -13.52 6.35
C TYR A 38 -2.82 -12.25 6.05
N LEU A 39 -2.10 -11.74 7.04
CA LEU A 39 -1.20 -10.60 6.90
C LEU A 39 0.23 -11.11 7.06
N THR A 40 0.97 -11.11 5.96
CA THR A 40 2.31 -11.69 5.89
C THR A 40 3.34 -10.59 5.68
N CYS A 41 4.39 -10.59 6.52
CA CYS A 41 5.57 -9.73 6.39
C CYS A 41 6.84 -10.57 6.45
N ASN A 42 8.00 -9.94 6.32
CA ASN A 42 9.30 -10.58 6.45
C ASN A 42 10.24 -9.75 7.32
N PHE A 43 9.75 -9.33 8.50
CA PHE A 43 10.55 -8.59 9.48
C PHE A 43 11.61 -9.48 10.11
N SER A 44 12.66 -8.86 10.66
CA SER A 44 13.69 -9.58 11.38
C SER A 44 13.14 -10.21 12.66
N GLU A 45 13.45 -11.49 12.89
CA GLU A 45 13.05 -12.20 14.11
C GLU A 45 13.72 -11.58 15.36
N PRO A 46 13.09 -11.70 16.54
CA PRO A 46 13.72 -11.35 17.81
C PRO A 46 15.00 -12.17 18.03
N ILE A 47 16.10 -11.50 18.36
CA ILE A 47 17.39 -12.16 18.67
C ILE A 47 17.45 -12.45 20.19
N ASN A 48 17.76 -13.68 20.55
CA ASN A 48 17.98 -14.12 21.96
C ASN A 48 16.83 -13.77 22.92
N LYS A 49 15.57 -13.94 22.51
CA LYS A 49 14.36 -13.60 23.28
C LYS A 49 14.20 -12.11 23.59
N ASN A 50 14.96 -11.23 22.95
CA ASN A 50 14.75 -9.79 22.99
C ASN A 50 13.58 -9.39 22.11
N PHE A 51 13.17 -8.12 22.19
CA PHE A 51 12.14 -7.56 21.32
C PHE A 51 12.62 -7.52 19.86
N SER A 52 11.75 -7.81 18.91
CA SER A 52 11.97 -7.44 17.52
C SER A 52 11.85 -5.93 17.39
N LEU A 53 12.91 -5.28 16.90
CA LEU A 53 12.92 -3.84 16.65
C LEU A 53 12.59 -3.60 15.18
N LEU A 54 11.47 -2.96 14.93
CA LEU A 54 11.05 -2.61 13.58
C LEU A 54 11.65 -1.28 13.16
N THR A 55 12.14 -1.20 11.94
CA THR A 55 12.43 0.07 11.27
C THR A 55 11.13 0.82 10.99
N HIS A 56 11.21 2.12 10.72
CA HIS A 56 10.02 2.89 10.38
C HIS A 56 9.33 2.38 9.09
N ASP A 57 10.12 1.96 8.10
CA ASP A 57 9.61 1.37 6.85
C ASP A 57 8.89 0.04 7.10
N GLU A 58 9.36 -0.79 8.04
CA GLU A 58 8.66 -2.01 8.44
C GLU A 58 7.34 -1.72 9.15
N VAL A 59 7.27 -0.63 9.93
CA VAL A 59 6.00 -0.18 10.53
C VAL A 59 5.04 0.31 9.44
N ILE A 60 5.51 1.07 8.46
CA ILE A 60 4.71 1.49 7.30
C ILE A 60 4.18 0.26 6.56
N THR A 61 5.03 -0.73 6.31
CA THR A 61 4.63 -2.01 5.67
C THR A 61 3.53 -2.72 6.46
N LEU A 62 3.64 -2.79 7.78
CA LEU A 62 2.62 -3.40 8.63
C LEU A 62 1.27 -2.67 8.52
N PHE A 63 1.29 -1.35 8.53
CA PHE A 63 0.08 -0.53 8.35
C PHE A 63 -0.51 -0.70 6.95
N HIS A 64 0.34 -0.81 5.94
CA HIS A 64 -0.06 -1.09 4.56
C HIS A 64 -0.84 -2.41 4.47
N GLU A 65 -0.24 -3.51 4.90
CA GLU A 65 -0.89 -4.83 4.87
C GLU A 65 -2.16 -4.87 5.72
N PHE A 66 -2.15 -4.17 6.86
CA PHE A 66 -3.35 -4.05 7.68
C PHE A 66 -4.44 -3.23 6.99
N GLY A 67 -4.10 -2.27 6.15
CA GLY A 67 -5.05 -1.53 5.31
C GLY A 67 -5.81 -2.45 4.34
N HIS A 68 -5.10 -3.35 3.66
CA HIS A 68 -5.73 -4.41 2.86
C HIS A 68 -6.59 -5.34 3.75
N GLY A 69 -6.08 -5.73 4.92
CA GLY A 69 -6.83 -6.52 5.89
C GLY A 69 -8.14 -5.85 6.30
N LEU A 70 -8.13 -4.56 6.62
CA LEU A 70 -9.34 -3.80 6.96
C LEU A 70 -10.32 -3.77 5.79
N HIS A 71 -9.85 -3.60 4.56
CA HIS A 71 -10.70 -3.62 3.37
C HIS A 71 -11.42 -4.98 3.23
N HIS A 72 -10.71 -6.07 3.45
CA HIS A 72 -11.28 -7.41 3.40
C HIS A 72 -12.24 -7.69 4.56
N LEU A 73 -11.85 -7.35 5.78
CA LEU A 73 -12.56 -7.72 7.01
C LEU A 73 -13.80 -6.89 7.29
N LEU A 74 -13.83 -5.60 6.87
CA LEU A 74 -14.93 -4.67 7.17
C LEU A 74 -16.01 -4.63 6.09
N THR A 75 -15.98 -5.55 5.13
CA THR A 75 -16.98 -5.64 4.08
C THR A 75 -18.38 -5.88 4.63
N GLU A 76 -19.36 -5.16 4.09
CA GLU A 76 -20.78 -5.38 4.34
C GLU A 76 -21.44 -6.20 3.22
N ILE A 77 -20.68 -6.52 2.16
CA ILE A 77 -21.18 -7.26 1.00
C ILE A 77 -21.25 -8.75 1.31
N ASN A 78 -22.37 -9.38 0.93
CA ASN A 78 -22.60 -10.80 1.15
C ASN A 78 -22.41 -11.65 -0.11
N ASP A 79 -21.99 -11.04 -1.20
CA ASP A 79 -21.76 -11.68 -2.50
C ASP A 79 -20.27 -12.00 -2.64
N TYR A 80 -19.92 -13.29 -2.66
CA TYR A 80 -18.54 -13.76 -2.62
C TYR A 80 -17.63 -13.07 -3.64
N GLY A 81 -18.09 -12.94 -4.90
CA GLY A 81 -17.28 -12.44 -6.00
C GLY A 81 -16.94 -10.94 -5.95
N VAL A 82 -17.57 -10.17 -5.05
CA VAL A 82 -17.38 -8.72 -4.90
C VAL A 82 -17.25 -8.28 -3.43
N SER A 83 -17.06 -9.24 -2.54
CA SER A 83 -16.93 -9.01 -1.09
C SER A 83 -15.48 -8.83 -0.69
N GLY A 84 -15.23 -7.93 0.25
CA GLY A 84 -13.89 -7.64 0.73
C GLY A 84 -13.01 -7.07 -0.39
N ILE A 85 -11.87 -7.68 -0.61
CA ILE A 85 -10.93 -7.25 -1.68
C ILE A 85 -11.29 -7.80 -3.06
N GLN A 86 -12.25 -8.77 -3.13
CA GLN A 86 -12.65 -9.39 -4.38
C GLN A 86 -13.31 -8.42 -5.34
N GLY A 87 -12.91 -8.45 -6.61
CA GLY A 87 -13.47 -7.62 -7.67
C GLY A 87 -13.19 -6.12 -7.55
N VAL A 88 -12.34 -5.70 -6.62
CA VAL A 88 -11.89 -4.31 -6.52
C VAL A 88 -11.01 -3.98 -7.72
N GLU A 89 -11.26 -2.84 -8.34
CA GLU A 89 -10.48 -2.35 -9.48
C GLU A 89 -9.00 -2.15 -9.08
N TRP A 90 -8.07 -2.52 -9.98
CA TRP A 90 -6.63 -2.32 -9.78
C TRP A 90 -6.28 -0.87 -9.44
N ASP A 91 -6.93 0.09 -10.06
CA ASP A 91 -6.76 1.54 -9.80
C ASP A 91 -7.01 1.94 -8.33
N ALA A 92 -7.70 1.10 -7.55
CA ALA A 92 -8.12 1.40 -6.20
C ALA A 92 -7.76 0.34 -5.16
N VAL A 93 -7.22 -0.81 -5.57
CA VAL A 93 -6.92 -1.91 -4.63
C VAL A 93 -5.93 -1.49 -3.55
N GLU A 94 -4.98 -0.60 -3.89
CA GLU A 94 -3.98 -0.05 -2.96
C GLU A 94 -4.48 1.20 -2.19
N LEU A 95 -5.70 1.69 -2.44
CA LEU A 95 -6.21 2.85 -1.71
C LEU A 95 -6.27 2.64 -0.20
N PRO A 96 -6.83 1.55 0.34
CA PRO A 96 -6.89 1.35 1.80
C PRO A 96 -5.52 1.11 2.44
N SER A 97 -4.64 0.37 1.77
CA SER A 97 -3.29 0.07 2.27
C SER A 97 -2.43 1.34 2.36
N GLN A 98 -2.31 2.09 1.27
CA GLN A 98 -1.56 3.34 1.24
C GLN A 98 -2.20 4.44 2.11
N PHE A 99 -3.53 4.41 2.28
CA PHE A 99 -4.21 5.31 3.21
C PHE A 99 -3.73 5.09 4.64
N MET A 100 -3.60 3.85 5.09
CA MET A 100 -3.14 3.53 6.45
C MET A 100 -1.68 3.94 6.70
N GLU A 101 -0.82 3.96 5.70
CA GLU A 101 0.57 4.41 5.79
C GLU A 101 0.69 5.85 6.33
N ASN A 102 -0.27 6.73 6.00
CA ASN A 102 -0.23 8.12 6.41
C ASN A 102 -0.22 8.29 7.94
N PHE A 103 -0.89 7.40 8.67
CA PHE A 103 -0.91 7.43 10.13
C PHE A 103 0.46 7.18 10.77
N CYS A 104 1.37 6.51 10.07
CA CYS A 104 2.75 6.30 10.53
C CYS A 104 3.57 7.60 10.59
N TRP A 105 3.08 8.68 9.98
CA TRP A 105 3.70 10.01 9.98
C TRP A 105 3.02 11.00 10.92
N GLU A 106 2.08 10.53 11.75
CA GLU A 106 1.34 11.35 12.69
C GLU A 106 1.87 11.21 14.11
N TRP A 107 2.23 12.35 14.72
CA TRP A 107 2.76 12.34 16.08
C TRP A 107 1.81 11.71 17.11
N SER A 108 0.51 12.00 16.98
CA SER A 108 -0.52 11.45 17.87
C SER A 108 -0.60 9.92 17.82
N VAL A 109 -0.18 9.30 16.71
CA VAL A 109 -0.11 7.86 16.51
C VAL A 109 1.26 7.34 16.97
N VAL A 110 2.35 7.87 16.41
CA VAL A 110 3.72 7.37 16.61
C VAL A 110 4.12 7.40 18.10
N LYS A 111 3.79 8.46 18.84
CA LYS A 111 4.11 8.55 20.27
C LYS A 111 3.46 7.42 21.11
N ASN A 112 2.33 6.88 20.66
CA ASN A 112 1.59 5.86 21.40
C ASN A 112 1.98 4.43 21.02
N MET A 113 2.63 4.24 19.85
CA MET A 113 3.08 2.92 19.40
C MET A 113 4.57 2.68 19.55
N THR A 114 5.33 3.70 19.94
CA THR A 114 6.78 3.60 20.11
C THR A 114 7.19 3.62 21.58
N GLU A 115 8.17 2.79 21.92
CA GLU A 115 8.68 2.65 23.27
C GLU A 115 10.19 2.39 23.27
N HIS A 116 10.93 3.11 24.08
CA HIS A 116 12.36 2.86 24.27
C HIS A 116 12.57 1.57 25.03
N THR A 117 13.40 0.68 24.54
CA THR A 117 13.59 -0.70 25.06
C THR A 117 13.95 -0.75 26.54
N GLU A 118 14.74 0.21 27.05
CA GLU A 118 15.19 0.26 28.44
C GLU A 118 14.31 1.18 29.31
N THR A 119 14.08 2.41 28.83
CA THR A 119 13.43 3.45 29.66
C THR A 119 11.91 3.44 29.57
N ARG A 120 11.34 2.66 28.65
CA ARG A 120 9.90 2.56 28.38
C ARG A 120 9.22 3.89 28.04
N LYS A 121 10.00 4.91 27.67
CA LYS A 121 9.47 6.20 27.24
C LYS A 121 9.16 6.17 25.75
N SER A 122 8.09 6.87 25.35
CA SER A 122 7.75 7.06 23.94
C SER A 122 8.87 7.81 23.20
N MET A 123 8.89 7.71 21.87
CA MET A 123 9.82 8.43 21.00
C MET A 123 9.84 9.92 21.37
N PRO A 124 11.02 10.57 21.53
CA PRO A 124 11.09 12.00 21.74
C PRO A 124 10.59 12.81 20.53
N LYS A 125 9.83 13.89 20.76
CA LYS A 125 9.27 14.72 19.68
C LYS A 125 10.33 15.29 18.72
N ASN A 126 11.51 15.63 19.21
CA ASN A 126 12.62 16.12 18.39
C ASN A 126 13.14 15.05 17.41
N LEU A 127 13.16 13.78 17.82
CA LEU A 127 13.53 12.65 16.94
C LEU A 127 12.45 12.45 15.86
N PHE A 128 11.18 12.46 16.25
CA PHE A 128 10.07 12.42 15.30
C PHE A 128 10.13 13.57 14.26
N ASN A 129 10.45 14.78 14.71
CA ASN A 129 10.60 15.92 13.79
C ASN A 129 11.76 15.74 12.81
N LYS A 130 12.84 15.03 13.18
CA LYS A 130 13.93 14.68 12.25
C LYS A 130 13.45 13.63 11.24
N LEU A 131 12.68 12.65 11.69
CA LEU A 131 12.07 11.64 10.83
C LEU A 131 11.15 12.29 9.78
N LEU A 132 10.27 13.21 10.19
CA LEU A 132 9.43 13.97 9.26
C LEU A 132 10.22 14.75 8.21
N LYS A 133 11.36 15.35 8.59
CA LYS A 133 12.21 16.06 7.63
C LYS A 133 12.85 15.15 6.58
N SER A 134 13.06 13.87 6.90
CA SER A 134 13.60 12.89 5.94
C SER A 134 12.55 12.33 5.00
N LYS A 135 11.25 12.43 5.31
CA LYS A 135 10.15 11.84 4.55
C LYS A 135 10.21 12.15 3.05
N ASN A 136 10.46 13.40 2.72
CA ASN A 136 10.45 13.89 1.33
C ASN A 136 11.85 13.97 0.69
N PHE A 137 12.86 13.39 1.35
CA PHE A 137 14.21 13.37 0.77
C PHE A 137 14.22 12.57 -0.53
N GLN A 138 14.57 13.26 -1.63
CA GLN A 138 14.60 12.69 -2.97
C GLN A 138 13.27 12.06 -3.45
N SER A 139 12.13 12.55 -3.00
CA SER A 139 10.81 12.04 -3.40
C SER A 139 10.58 12.05 -4.92
N GLY A 140 11.10 13.05 -5.64
CA GLY A 140 11.07 13.10 -7.11
C GLY A 140 11.85 11.95 -7.76
N MET A 141 13.02 11.60 -7.22
CA MET A 141 13.80 10.46 -7.70
C MET A 141 13.09 9.13 -7.47
N GLN A 142 12.44 8.97 -6.32
CA GLN A 142 11.64 7.80 -6.00
C GLN A 142 10.41 7.70 -6.92
N THR A 143 9.73 8.81 -7.17
CA THR A 143 8.62 8.85 -8.13
C THR A 143 9.08 8.45 -9.53
N SER A 144 10.22 8.98 -9.99
CA SER A 144 10.81 8.61 -11.29
C SER A 144 11.12 7.11 -11.36
N ARG A 145 11.60 6.52 -10.28
CA ARG A 145 11.83 5.06 -10.18
C ARG A 145 10.53 4.25 -10.29
N GLN A 146 9.45 4.69 -9.66
CA GLN A 146 8.16 4.04 -9.77
C GLN A 146 7.57 4.17 -11.19
N VAL A 147 7.79 5.31 -11.84
CA VAL A 147 7.41 5.51 -13.24
C VAL A 147 8.22 4.58 -14.17
N GLU A 148 9.52 4.35 -13.91
CA GLU A 148 10.33 3.36 -14.64
C GLU A 148 9.68 1.96 -14.56
N PHE A 149 9.26 1.53 -13.37
CA PHE A 149 8.63 0.23 -13.18
C PHE A 149 7.29 0.12 -13.91
N ALA A 150 6.44 1.12 -13.77
CA ALA A 150 5.13 1.15 -14.42
C ALA A 150 5.22 1.21 -15.95
N LEU A 151 6.12 2.03 -16.50
CA LEU A 151 6.32 2.10 -17.93
C LEU A 151 6.92 0.81 -18.49
N PHE A 152 7.88 0.21 -17.80
CA PHE A 152 8.45 -1.07 -18.21
C PHE A 152 7.36 -2.16 -18.23
N ASP A 153 6.55 -2.25 -17.19
CA ASP A 153 5.44 -3.21 -17.10
C ASP A 153 4.46 -3.05 -18.26
N ILE A 154 3.91 -1.84 -18.44
CA ILE A 154 2.94 -1.57 -19.52
C ILE A 154 3.52 -1.89 -20.89
N LYS A 155 4.74 -1.41 -21.19
CA LYS A 155 5.39 -1.65 -22.48
C LYS A 155 5.75 -3.12 -22.72
N LEU A 156 6.13 -3.82 -21.65
CA LEU A 156 6.41 -5.26 -21.74
C LEU A 156 5.15 -6.06 -22.14
N HIS A 157 3.99 -5.66 -21.64
CA HIS A 157 2.73 -6.37 -21.90
C HIS A 157 1.95 -5.86 -23.13
N SER A 158 2.33 -4.70 -23.70
CA SER A 158 1.62 -4.13 -24.87
C SER A 158 2.46 -4.02 -26.13
N GLU A 159 3.78 -3.83 -26.02
CA GLU A 159 4.63 -3.51 -27.16
C GLU A 159 5.76 -4.55 -27.40
N TYR A 160 6.00 -5.45 -26.43
CA TYR A 160 7.10 -6.41 -26.52
C TYR A 160 6.80 -7.53 -27.54
N ASP A 161 7.75 -7.75 -28.49
CA ASP A 161 7.73 -8.89 -29.37
C ASP A 161 8.52 -10.06 -28.77
N PRO A 162 7.88 -11.19 -28.41
CA PRO A 162 8.56 -12.35 -27.83
C PRO A 162 9.66 -12.95 -28.74
N ASN A 163 9.56 -12.74 -30.05
CA ASN A 163 10.56 -13.23 -31.01
C ASN A 163 11.84 -12.39 -31.00
N SER A 164 11.81 -11.18 -30.45
CA SER A 164 12.96 -10.28 -30.39
C SER A 164 13.99 -10.67 -29.34
N ASN A 165 13.65 -11.51 -28.36
CA ASN A 165 14.48 -11.94 -27.21
C ASN A 165 15.19 -10.81 -26.45
N ASN A 166 14.70 -9.57 -26.53
CA ASN A 166 15.42 -8.41 -26.00
C ASN A 166 14.59 -7.51 -25.08
N PHE A 167 13.97 -8.10 -24.04
CA PHE A 167 13.23 -7.34 -23.04
C PHE A 167 14.14 -6.40 -22.20
N LEU A 168 15.45 -6.70 -22.08
CA LEU A 168 16.38 -5.81 -21.40
C LEU A 168 16.60 -4.50 -22.20
N SER A 169 16.59 -4.55 -23.53
CA SER A 169 16.67 -3.32 -24.32
C SER A 169 15.39 -2.48 -24.22
N LEU A 170 14.23 -3.10 -24.02
CA LEU A 170 13.01 -2.37 -23.70
C LEU A 170 13.15 -1.61 -22.37
N LEU A 171 13.67 -2.28 -21.34
CA LEU A 171 13.96 -1.64 -20.06
C LEU A 171 14.95 -0.48 -20.21
N ASP A 172 16.01 -0.66 -21.01
CA ASP A 172 16.99 0.40 -21.23
C ASP A 172 16.38 1.62 -21.93
N LYS A 173 15.50 1.42 -22.93
CA LYS A 173 14.75 2.52 -23.57
C LYS A 173 13.84 3.27 -22.56
N VAL A 174 13.21 2.56 -21.63
CA VAL A 174 12.43 3.19 -20.54
C VAL A 174 13.35 3.99 -19.62
N ARG A 175 14.49 3.42 -19.25
CA ARG A 175 15.49 4.09 -18.41
C ARG A 175 16.05 5.34 -19.06
N ASP A 176 16.25 5.36 -20.36
CA ASP A 176 16.70 6.55 -21.11
C ASP A 176 15.70 7.73 -20.96
N GLN A 177 14.43 7.43 -20.77
CA GLN A 177 13.39 8.45 -20.65
C GLN A 177 13.22 8.97 -19.22
N VAL A 178 13.33 8.09 -18.21
CA VAL A 178 12.89 8.42 -16.86
C VAL A 178 13.92 8.19 -15.76
N SER A 179 14.96 7.41 -15.99
CA SER A 179 15.91 7.05 -14.91
C SER A 179 16.87 8.20 -14.62
N VAL A 180 16.90 8.67 -13.39
CA VAL A 180 17.83 9.70 -12.91
C VAL A 180 19.24 9.13 -12.73
N VAL A 181 19.32 7.89 -12.20
CA VAL A 181 20.59 7.17 -11.98
C VAL A 181 20.51 5.85 -12.70
N ARG A 182 21.43 5.64 -13.65
CA ARG A 182 21.54 4.39 -14.38
C ARG A 182 22.13 3.29 -13.51
N PRO A 183 21.45 2.13 -13.39
CA PRO A 183 22.04 0.95 -12.78
C PRO A 183 23.23 0.44 -13.63
N PRO A 184 24.16 -0.30 -13.01
CA PRO A 184 25.26 -0.93 -13.76
C PRO A 184 24.72 -1.99 -14.75
N ASN A 185 25.48 -2.25 -15.82
CA ASN A 185 25.09 -3.14 -16.94
C ASN A 185 24.79 -4.59 -16.51
N TRP A 186 25.30 -5.03 -15.37
CA TRP A 186 25.01 -6.36 -14.82
C TRP A 186 23.69 -6.42 -14.04
N ASN A 187 23.00 -5.28 -13.85
CA ASN A 187 21.71 -5.26 -13.15
C ASN A 187 20.67 -6.10 -13.89
N ARG A 188 20.01 -6.97 -13.18
CA ARG A 188 19.00 -7.91 -13.69
C ARG A 188 17.67 -7.73 -12.98
N PHE A 189 17.30 -6.49 -12.64
CA PHE A 189 16.07 -6.15 -11.94
C PHE A 189 14.82 -6.90 -12.46
N PRO A 190 14.55 -7.02 -13.78
CA PRO A 190 13.34 -7.68 -14.26
C PRO A 190 13.23 -9.15 -13.83
N HIS A 191 14.35 -9.86 -13.63
CA HIS A 191 14.34 -11.27 -13.22
C HIS A 191 13.85 -11.48 -11.77
N SER A 192 13.81 -10.42 -10.97
CA SER A 192 13.31 -10.44 -9.58
C SER A 192 12.02 -9.63 -9.40
N PHE A 193 11.45 -9.12 -10.52
CA PHE A 193 10.25 -8.29 -10.47
C PHE A 193 8.98 -9.15 -10.31
N SER A 194 8.86 -9.78 -9.17
CA SER A 194 7.78 -10.74 -8.88
C SER A 194 6.38 -10.12 -8.97
N HIS A 195 6.21 -8.83 -8.73
CA HIS A 195 4.91 -8.14 -8.83
C HIS A 195 4.21 -8.43 -10.16
N ILE A 196 4.92 -8.25 -11.28
CA ILE A 196 4.32 -8.40 -12.62
C ILE A 196 4.39 -9.83 -13.17
N PHE A 197 5.25 -10.70 -12.62
CA PHE A 197 5.40 -12.08 -13.11
C PHE A 197 4.77 -13.16 -12.22
N ALA A 198 4.56 -12.87 -10.93
CA ALA A 198 4.04 -13.83 -9.96
C ALA A 198 3.11 -13.21 -8.90
N GLY A 199 2.93 -11.89 -8.93
CA GLY A 199 2.16 -11.13 -7.93
C GLY A 199 0.79 -10.65 -8.43
N GLY A 200 0.42 -10.94 -9.69
CA GLY A 200 -0.87 -10.54 -10.25
C GLY A 200 -0.91 -9.12 -10.85
N TYR A 201 0.19 -8.34 -10.77
CA TYR A 201 0.25 -6.96 -11.27
C TYR A 201 0.72 -6.82 -12.73
N ALA A 202 0.62 -7.87 -13.55
CA ALA A 202 0.93 -7.81 -14.98
C ALA A 202 0.10 -6.71 -15.68
N ALA A 203 0.75 -5.77 -16.35
CA ALA A 203 0.16 -4.54 -16.91
C ALA A 203 -0.59 -3.67 -15.87
N GLY A 204 -0.40 -3.91 -14.58
CA GLY A 204 -1.11 -3.29 -13.48
C GLY A 204 -0.22 -2.57 -12.45
N TYR A 205 1.10 -2.56 -12.61
CA TYR A 205 1.99 -1.94 -11.62
C TYR A 205 1.77 -0.43 -11.45
N TYR A 206 1.27 0.26 -12.47
CA TYR A 206 0.91 1.68 -12.41
C TYR A 206 -0.10 1.98 -11.28
N SER A 207 -0.89 1.00 -10.88
CA SER A 207 -1.93 1.13 -9.86
C SER A 207 -1.40 1.64 -8.51
N TYR A 208 -0.16 1.31 -8.15
CA TYR A 208 0.48 1.86 -6.95
C TYR A 208 0.52 3.39 -6.95
N LYS A 209 0.92 4.00 -8.07
CA LYS A 209 0.95 5.48 -8.17
C LYS A 209 -0.43 6.08 -8.39
N TRP A 210 -1.32 5.37 -9.04
CA TRP A 210 -2.69 5.81 -9.22
C TRP A 210 -3.44 5.82 -7.89
N ALA A 211 -3.37 4.74 -7.12
CA ALA A 211 -4.00 4.64 -5.82
C ALA A 211 -3.38 5.59 -4.78
N GLU A 212 -2.10 5.95 -4.91
CA GLU A 212 -1.46 6.95 -4.05
C GLU A 212 -2.11 8.33 -4.17
N VAL A 213 -2.59 8.72 -5.38
CA VAL A 213 -3.41 9.92 -5.56
C VAL A 213 -4.71 9.82 -4.78
N LEU A 214 -5.38 8.67 -4.88
CA LEU A 214 -6.64 8.42 -4.15
C LEU A 214 -6.42 8.41 -2.64
N SER A 215 -5.37 7.76 -2.18
CA SER A 215 -4.99 7.67 -0.78
C SER A 215 -4.70 9.04 -0.16
N ALA A 216 -3.84 9.83 -0.80
CA ALA A 216 -3.49 11.17 -0.33
C ALA A 216 -4.73 12.09 -0.27
N ASP A 217 -5.56 12.05 -1.31
CA ASP A 217 -6.78 12.87 -1.35
C ASP A 217 -7.86 12.38 -0.36
N ALA A 218 -7.93 11.07 -0.10
CA ALA A 218 -8.79 10.54 0.96
C ALA A 218 -8.29 10.98 2.34
N TYR A 219 -6.97 10.91 2.56
CA TYR A 219 -6.37 11.31 3.83
C TYR A 219 -6.52 12.80 4.11
N SER A 220 -6.53 13.65 3.08
CA SER A 220 -6.75 15.09 3.25
C SER A 220 -8.09 15.41 3.92
N LEU A 221 -9.12 14.55 3.87
CA LEU A 221 -10.34 14.73 4.66
C LEU A 221 -10.07 14.62 6.16
N PHE A 222 -9.15 13.74 6.57
CA PHE A 222 -8.75 13.61 7.97
C PHE A 222 -7.88 14.77 8.41
N GLU A 223 -7.06 15.33 7.51
CA GLU A 223 -6.34 16.60 7.78
C GLU A 223 -7.32 17.76 8.02
N GLU A 224 -8.44 17.82 7.28
CA GLU A 224 -9.49 18.84 7.42
C GLU A 224 -10.33 18.66 8.68
N MET A 225 -10.71 17.43 9.03
CA MET A 225 -11.66 17.10 10.10
C MET A 225 -10.99 16.70 11.43
N GLY A 226 -9.67 16.50 11.40
CA GLY A 226 -8.88 15.94 12.50
C GLY A 226 -8.47 14.50 12.22
N ILE A 227 -7.17 14.23 12.42
CA ILE A 227 -6.51 12.96 12.06
C ILE A 227 -7.19 11.72 12.67
N LEU A 228 -7.77 11.84 13.86
CA LEU A 228 -8.48 10.76 14.54
C LEU A 228 -10.01 11.00 14.57
N SER A 229 -10.55 11.72 13.61
CA SER A 229 -11.98 11.99 13.50
C SER A 229 -12.76 10.71 13.28
N SER A 230 -13.63 10.38 14.24
CA SER A 230 -14.56 9.24 14.13
C SER A 230 -15.55 9.42 12.98
N GLU A 231 -15.94 10.65 12.66
CA GLU A 231 -16.84 10.97 11.56
C GLU A 231 -16.19 10.64 10.21
N ALA A 232 -14.96 11.14 9.97
CA ALA A 232 -14.19 10.82 8.77
C ALA A 232 -13.93 9.31 8.65
N GLY A 233 -13.55 8.66 9.76
CA GLY A 233 -13.33 7.21 9.83
C GLY A 233 -14.56 6.39 9.49
N ASN A 234 -15.71 6.74 10.04
CA ASN A 234 -16.99 6.07 9.73
C ASN A 234 -17.39 6.26 8.27
N LYS A 235 -17.17 7.44 7.71
CA LYS A 235 -17.43 7.72 6.30
C LYS A 235 -16.50 6.91 5.39
N PHE A 236 -15.21 6.82 5.71
CA PHE A 236 -14.24 6.00 4.97
C PHE A 236 -14.62 4.51 5.05
N ARG A 237 -14.95 4.00 6.25
CA ARG A 237 -15.43 2.63 6.43
C ARG A 237 -16.66 2.35 5.57
N LYS A 238 -17.67 3.21 5.64
CA LYS A 238 -18.97 3.03 4.97
C LYS A 238 -18.86 3.09 3.44
N GLU A 239 -18.09 4.05 2.91
CA GLU A 239 -18.08 4.34 1.48
C GLU A 239 -16.94 3.66 0.72
N ILE A 240 -15.85 3.29 1.40
CA ILE A 240 -14.68 2.63 0.81
C ILE A 240 -14.59 1.18 1.31
N LEU A 241 -14.26 0.96 2.59
CA LEU A 241 -13.88 -0.35 3.10
C LEU A 241 -15.01 -1.38 3.04
N SER A 242 -16.26 -0.94 3.27
CA SER A 242 -17.38 -1.89 3.34
C SER A 242 -17.95 -2.30 1.98
N ARG A 243 -17.49 -1.71 0.88
CA ARG A 243 -18.11 -1.86 -0.45
C ARG A 243 -17.45 -2.92 -1.34
N GLY A 244 -16.19 -3.26 -1.12
CA GLY A 244 -15.50 -4.21 -1.97
C GLY A 244 -15.60 -3.86 -3.46
N GLY A 245 -15.72 -4.86 -4.32
CA GLY A 245 -15.93 -4.72 -5.75
C GLY A 245 -17.39 -4.46 -6.17
N SER A 246 -18.32 -4.28 -5.22
CA SER A 246 -19.76 -4.14 -5.54
C SER A 246 -20.15 -2.82 -6.20
N ARG A 247 -19.24 -1.87 -6.27
CA ARG A 247 -19.46 -0.54 -6.83
C ARG A 247 -18.15 -0.01 -7.44
N PRO A 248 -18.18 0.64 -8.61
CA PRO A 248 -16.99 1.27 -9.18
C PRO A 248 -16.25 2.16 -8.17
N ALA A 249 -14.94 2.02 -8.09
CA ALA A 249 -14.11 2.66 -7.07
C ALA A 249 -14.23 4.20 -7.12
N ILE A 250 -14.31 4.78 -8.32
CA ILE A 250 -14.54 6.21 -8.48
C ILE A 250 -15.84 6.69 -7.84
N ASN A 251 -16.91 5.89 -7.91
CA ASN A 251 -18.19 6.21 -7.29
C ASN A 251 -18.11 6.12 -5.75
N SER A 252 -17.35 5.15 -5.26
CA SER A 252 -17.04 5.00 -3.83
C SER A 252 -16.28 6.23 -3.32
N PHE A 253 -15.26 6.64 -4.05
CA PHE A 253 -14.47 7.82 -3.73
C PHE A 253 -15.31 9.12 -3.72
N ILE A 254 -16.13 9.33 -4.77
CA ILE A 254 -17.01 10.51 -4.84
C ILE A 254 -18.00 10.55 -3.68
N LYS A 255 -18.57 9.42 -3.29
CA LYS A 255 -19.48 9.36 -2.12
C LYS A 255 -18.74 9.66 -0.81
N PHE A 256 -17.51 9.20 -0.70
CA PHE A 256 -16.65 9.49 0.45
C PHE A 256 -16.23 10.96 0.49
N ARG A 257 -15.67 11.48 -0.61
CA ARG A 257 -15.01 12.81 -0.64
C ARG A 257 -15.96 13.95 -1.03
N GLY A 258 -17.12 13.64 -1.65
CA GLY A 258 -18.09 14.61 -2.19
C GLY A 258 -17.67 15.20 -3.55
N ARG A 259 -16.55 14.75 -4.12
CA ARG A 259 -16.00 15.20 -5.41
C ARG A 259 -15.11 14.13 -6.04
N LYS A 260 -14.71 14.32 -7.28
CA LYS A 260 -13.69 13.51 -7.93
C LYS A 260 -12.32 13.70 -7.25
N PRO A 261 -11.43 12.70 -7.31
CA PRO A 261 -10.07 12.82 -6.79
C PRO A 261 -9.27 13.89 -7.53
N ASN A 262 -8.29 14.48 -6.85
CA ASN A 262 -7.31 15.37 -7.44
C ASN A 262 -5.89 15.10 -6.87
N ILE A 263 -4.87 15.53 -7.60
CA ILE A 263 -3.47 15.27 -7.28
C ILE A 263 -2.88 16.20 -6.20
N ASN A 264 -3.59 17.26 -5.81
CA ASN A 264 -3.00 18.32 -4.96
C ASN A 264 -2.52 17.80 -3.60
N ALA A 265 -3.28 16.91 -2.96
CA ALA A 265 -2.89 16.33 -1.69
C ALA A 265 -1.58 15.51 -1.82
N LEU A 266 -1.44 14.72 -2.88
CA LEU A 266 -0.20 13.95 -3.14
C LEU A 266 0.99 14.89 -3.35
N LEU A 267 0.85 15.93 -4.16
CA LEU A 267 1.93 16.90 -4.39
C LEU A 267 2.35 17.60 -3.10
N LYS A 268 1.39 17.93 -2.22
CA LYS A 268 1.65 18.49 -0.89
C LYS A 268 2.38 17.48 0.00
N HIS A 269 1.93 16.24 0.05
CA HIS A 269 2.56 15.18 0.85
C HIS A 269 4.00 14.89 0.41
N HIS A 270 4.30 15.04 -0.87
CA HIS A 270 5.66 14.91 -1.42
C HIS A 270 6.51 16.19 -1.31
N GLY A 271 5.97 17.27 -0.74
CA GLY A 271 6.67 18.54 -0.61
C GLY A 271 6.93 19.27 -1.93
N LEU A 272 6.19 18.96 -2.98
CA LEU A 272 6.33 19.56 -4.32
C LEU A 272 5.51 20.85 -4.47
N VAL A 273 4.51 21.05 -3.63
CA VAL A 273 3.71 22.28 -3.50
C VAL A 273 3.53 22.63 -2.02
N ARG A 274 3.25 23.93 -1.75
CA ARG A 274 3.02 24.43 -0.38
C ARG A 274 1.56 24.38 0.02
#